data_eedef954d78a6fc7331ccfd78840b165
#
_entry.id   eedef954d78a6fc7331ccfd78840b165
#
_cell.length_a   1.000
_cell.length_b   1.000
_cell.length_c   1.000
_cell.angle_alpha   90.00
_cell.angle_beta   90.00
_cell.angle_gamma   90.00
#
_symmetry.space_group_name_H-M   'P 1'
#
loop_
_entity.id
_entity.type
_entity.pdbx_description
1 polymer ?
#
loop_
_entity_poly.entity_id
_entity_poly.type
_entity_poly.pdbx_seq_one_letter_code
_entity_poly.pdbx_strand_id
1 'polypeptide(L)'
;APLFGIFGVSFVVIILACALVEILNKRLFWVIPSALLLLGAWGASYLNFVQPKKAKPLTVSLIQGNIPQDLKWLTEYQVKTLIIYANLSRTEWGRDLIVWPESSIPLFQTDIEPFLDAMKVQAEKSGTAWVTGIPYWDLKESQIEQHPMYYNSIMALGDESTGLYKKQRLVPFGEYIPLSGWLSWVLPALQNDPSMSGFSRGAREQKPLQVKNHHLGAAICYEVAYPSLTR
;
A
#
# COMPACT_ATOMS: atom_id res chain seq x y z
N ALA A 1 -1.48 -15.18 13.10
CA ALA A 1 -0.92 -13.99 12.41
C ALA A 1 -0.36 -12.94 13.40
N PRO A 2 -0.99 -12.61 14.55
CA PRO A 2 -0.54 -11.48 15.40
C PRO A 2 0.88 -11.61 15.95
N LEU A 3 1.38 -12.82 16.17
CA LEU A 3 2.73 -13.07 16.74
C LEU A 3 3.81 -13.14 15.66
N PHE A 4 3.59 -13.93 14.61
CA PHE A 4 4.60 -14.27 13.61
C PHE A 4 4.23 -13.81 12.18
N GLY A 5 3.15 -13.03 12.02
CA GLY A 5 2.67 -12.57 10.73
C GLY A 5 2.21 -13.70 9.81
N ILE A 6 2.15 -13.41 8.51
CA ILE A 6 1.73 -14.37 7.49
C ILE A 6 2.72 -15.55 7.35
N PHE A 7 4.00 -15.31 7.59
CA PHE A 7 5.02 -16.36 7.52
C PHE A 7 4.82 -17.43 8.60
N GLY A 8 4.36 -17.04 9.80
CA GLY A 8 3.98 -17.99 10.85
C GLY A 8 2.78 -18.84 10.45
N VAL A 9 1.81 -18.28 9.76
CA VAL A 9 0.65 -19.03 9.22
C VAL A 9 1.12 -20.03 8.17
N SER A 10 1.96 -19.61 7.22
CA SER A 10 2.55 -20.49 6.21
C SER A 10 3.33 -21.64 6.82
N PHE A 11 4.13 -21.37 7.85
CA PHE A 11 4.87 -22.38 8.59
C PHE A 11 3.94 -23.43 9.23
N VAL A 12 2.85 -22.99 9.87
CA VAL A 12 1.84 -23.91 10.44
C VAL A 12 1.21 -24.78 9.35
N VAL A 13 0.85 -24.21 8.19
CA VAL A 13 0.27 -24.93 7.06
C VAL A 13 1.24 -26.02 6.56
N ILE A 14 2.53 -25.69 6.44
CA ILE A 14 3.55 -26.66 6.01
C ILE A 14 3.68 -27.81 7.02
N ILE A 15 3.72 -27.51 8.33
CA ILE A 15 3.79 -28.55 9.36
C ILE A 15 2.58 -29.48 9.29
N LEU A 16 1.38 -28.93 9.09
CA LEU A 16 0.16 -29.73 8.97
C LEU A 16 0.18 -30.62 7.72
N ALA A 17 0.66 -30.10 6.60
CA ALA A 17 0.82 -30.88 5.38
C ALA A 17 1.82 -32.04 5.59
N CYS A 18 2.96 -31.78 6.23
CA CYS A 18 3.93 -32.82 6.57
C CYS A 18 3.34 -33.87 7.54
N ALA A 19 2.60 -33.42 8.55
CA ALA A 19 1.94 -34.32 9.49
C ALA A 19 0.93 -35.24 8.81
N LEU A 20 0.17 -34.72 7.84
CA LEU A 20 -0.76 -35.53 7.06
C LEU A 20 -0.06 -36.61 6.25
N VAL A 21 1.06 -36.29 5.60
CA VAL A 21 1.89 -37.25 4.87
C VAL A 21 2.43 -38.34 5.82
N GLU A 22 2.90 -37.99 7.01
CA GLU A 22 3.40 -38.95 8.00
C GLU A 22 2.27 -39.83 8.54
N ILE A 23 1.05 -39.31 8.72
CA ILE A 23 -0.12 -40.12 9.08
C ILE A 23 -0.44 -41.15 7.99
N LEU A 24 -0.42 -40.77 6.72
CA LEU A 24 -0.65 -41.66 5.57
C LEU A 24 0.41 -42.76 5.51
N ASN A 25 1.66 -42.47 5.93
CA ASN A 25 2.75 -43.41 6.06
C ASN A 25 2.71 -44.22 7.37
N LYS A 26 1.61 -44.11 8.16
CA LYS A 26 1.43 -44.77 9.47
C LYS A 26 2.48 -44.41 10.53
N ARG A 27 3.11 -43.23 10.39
CA ARG A 27 4.06 -42.65 11.34
C ARG A 27 3.39 -41.61 12.22
N LEU A 28 2.83 -42.03 13.34
CA LEU A 28 2.01 -41.18 14.20
C LEU A 28 2.80 -40.22 15.10
N PHE A 29 4.12 -40.32 15.11
CA PHE A 29 4.98 -39.52 15.98
C PHE A 29 4.75 -38.01 15.83
N TRP A 30 4.48 -37.50 14.61
CA TRP A 30 4.28 -36.10 14.32
C TRP A 30 2.86 -35.59 14.56
N VAL A 31 1.92 -36.45 14.86
CA VAL A 31 0.51 -36.07 15.10
C VAL A 31 0.40 -35.23 16.38
N ILE A 32 1.07 -35.64 17.45
CA ILE A 32 1.01 -34.95 18.74
C ILE A 32 1.58 -33.55 18.65
N PRO A 33 2.82 -33.30 18.14
CA PRO A 33 3.34 -31.94 17.97
C PRO A 33 2.46 -31.06 17.10
N SER A 34 1.89 -31.59 16.03
CA SER A 34 1.00 -30.85 15.14
C SER A 34 -0.33 -30.45 15.81
N ALA A 35 -0.89 -31.39 16.59
CA ALA A 35 -2.10 -31.11 17.38
C ALA A 35 -1.84 -30.03 18.45
N LEU A 36 -0.71 -30.11 19.15
CA LEU A 36 -0.29 -29.11 20.14
C LEU A 36 -0.09 -27.74 19.50
N LEU A 37 0.51 -27.69 18.31
CA LEU A 37 0.67 -26.45 17.54
C LEU A 37 -0.68 -25.82 17.17
N LEU A 38 -1.63 -26.64 16.71
CA LEU A 38 -3.00 -26.19 16.40
C LEU A 38 -3.74 -25.68 17.63
N LEU A 39 -3.66 -26.43 18.74
CA LEU A 39 -4.28 -26.02 20.00
C LEU A 39 -3.65 -24.72 20.52
N GLY A 40 -2.33 -24.57 20.42
CA GLY A 40 -1.63 -23.34 20.76
C GLY A 40 -2.04 -22.16 19.88
N ALA A 41 -2.14 -22.38 18.56
CA ALA A 41 -2.61 -21.35 17.61
C ALA A 41 -4.08 -20.96 17.87
N TRP A 42 -4.92 -21.93 18.18
CA TRP A 42 -6.32 -21.70 18.57
C TRP A 42 -6.40 -20.94 19.89
N GLY A 43 -5.67 -21.35 20.92
CA GLY A 43 -5.59 -20.63 22.19
C GLY A 43 -5.08 -19.19 22.03
N ALA A 44 -4.08 -18.97 21.18
CA ALA A 44 -3.54 -17.64 20.87
C ALA A 44 -4.58 -16.73 20.17
N SER A 45 -5.61 -17.29 19.52
CA SER A 45 -6.69 -16.48 18.90
C SER A 45 -7.54 -15.72 19.91
N TYR A 46 -7.57 -16.14 21.16
CA TYR A 46 -8.27 -15.46 22.26
C TYR A 46 -7.45 -14.30 22.87
N LEU A 47 -6.17 -14.19 22.50
CA LEU A 47 -5.32 -13.09 22.97
C LEU A 47 -5.57 -11.84 22.11
N ASN A 48 -6.09 -10.80 22.73
CA ASN A 48 -6.31 -9.50 22.10
C ASN A 48 -5.01 -8.69 22.15
N PHE A 49 -4.20 -8.77 21.10
CA PHE A 49 -2.94 -8.01 20.97
C PHE A 49 -3.17 -6.54 20.62
N VAL A 50 -4.33 -6.20 20.06
CA VAL A 50 -4.71 -4.86 19.69
C VAL A 50 -6.05 -4.54 20.33
N GLN A 51 -6.08 -3.46 21.12
CA GLN A 51 -7.32 -2.94 21.67
C GLN A 51 -7.70 -1.65 20.95
N PRO A 52 -8.95 -1.53 20.46
CA PRO A 52 -9.42 -0.28 19.89
C PRO A 52 -9.29 0.85 20.91
N LYS A 53 -8.69 1.98 20.53
CA LYS A 53 -8.73 3.18 21.35
C LYS A 53 -10.18 3.63 21.49
N LYS A 54 -10.58 4.06 22.68
CA LYS A 54 -11.86 4.75 22.91
C LYS A 54 -11.78 6.16 22.30
N ALA A 55 -11.94 6.24 21.00
CA ALA A 55 -11.95 7.48 20.24
C ALA A 55 -13.28 7.60 19.48
N LYS A 56 -13.65 8.82 19.10
CA LYS A 56 -14.81 9.04 18.23
C LYS A 56 -14.56 8.31 16.90
N PRO A 57 -15.47 7.45 16.45
CA PRO A 57 -15.31 6.77 15.17
C PRO A 57 -15.32 7.78 14.03
N LEU A 58 -14.46 7.56 13.02
CA LEU A 58 -14.43 8.31 11.77
C LEU A 58 -15.45 7.74 10.79
N THR A 59 -16.16 8.61 10.10
CA THR A 59 -16.95 8.24 8.92
C THR A 59 -16.02 8.20 7.71
N VAL A 60 -15.89 7.03 7.05
CA VAL A 60 -14.93 6.85 5.96
C VAL A 60 -15.64 6.40 4.71
N SER A 61 -15.33 7.04 3.58
CA SER A 61 -15.75 6.60 2.24
C SER A 61 -14.55 6.05 1.47
N LEU A 62 -14.64 4.81 1.04
CA LEU A 62 -13.66 4.15 0.18
C LEU A 62 -14.13 4.23 -1.26
N ILE A 63 -13.42 4.98 -2.10
CA ILE A 63 -13.81 5.19 -3.50
C ILE A 63 -13.14 4.16 -4.38
N GLN A 64 -13.94 3.41 -5.14
CA GLN A 64 -13.47 2.38 -6.05
C GLN A 64 -13.89 2.71 -7.49
N GLY A 65 -12.91 3.13 -8.31
CA GLY A 65 -13.15 3.56 -9.69
C GLY A 65 -13.31 2.42 -10.70
N ASN A 66 -12.90 1.18 -10.34
CA ASN A 66 -12.91 0.00 -11.23
C ASN A 66 -12.23 0.23 -12.58
N ILE A 67 -11.12 0.99 -12.59
CA ILE A 67 -10.36 1.25 -13.80
C ILE A 67 -9.60 -0.02 -14.21
N PRO A 68 -9.77 -0.55 -15.44
CA PRO A 68 -8.98 -1.67 -15.93
C PRO A 68 -7.48 -1.35 -15.88
N GLN A 69 -6.67 -2.32 -15.43
CA GLN A 69 -5.25 -2.09 -15.16
C GLN A 69 -4.45 -1.77 -16.43
N ASP A 70 -4.83 -2.36 -17.56
CA ASP A 70 -4.26 -2.15 -18.88
C ASP A 70 -4.55 -0.75 -19.45
N LEU A 71 -5.65 -0.12 -19.04
CA LEU A 71 -6.05 1.21 -19.48
C LEU A 71 -5.53 2.34 -18.57
N LYS A 72 -5.22 2.01 -17.32
CA LYS A 72 -4.92 2.99 -16.27
C LYS A 72 -3.81 3.97 -16.64
N TRP A 73 -2.77 3.50 -17.31
CA TRP A 73 -1.57 4.28 -17.65
C TRP A 73 -1.60 4.89 -19.06
N LEU A 74 -2.64 4.60 -19.84
CA LEU A 74 -2.78 5.18 -21.17
C LEU A 74 -3.13 6.68 -21.05
N THR A 75 -2.42 7.53 -21.78
CA THR A 75 -2.58 8.99 -21.74
C THR A 75 -4.03 9.43 -21.93
N GLU A 76 -4.77 8.77 -22.84
CA GLU A 76 -6.18 9.05 -23.12
C GLU A 76 -7.13 8.70 -21.95
N TYR A 77 -6.70 7.84 -21.02
CA TYR A 77 -7.48 7.43 -19.85
C TYR A 77 -7.12 8.19 -18.58
N GLN A 78 -5.99 8.89 -18.54
CA GLN A 78 -5.53 9.60 -17.36
C GLN A 78 -6.56 10.62 -16.85
N VAL A 79 -6.99 11.54 -17.73
CA VAL A 79 -8.00 12.56 -17.38
C VAL A 79 -9.36 11.93 -17.08
N LYS A 80 -9.76 10.90 -17.84
CA LYS A 80 -11.02 10.18 -17.59
C LYS A 80 -11.02 9.54 -16.19
N THR A 81 -9.90 8.98 -15.77
CA THR A 81 -9.71 8.40 -14.45
C THR A 81 -9.91 9.45 -13.35
N LEU A 82 -9.30 10.63 -13.48
CA LEU A 82 -9.50 11.73 -12.53
C LEU A 82 -10.97 12.13 -12.42
N ILE A 83 -11.67 12.25 -13.56
CA ILE A 83 -13.08 12.61 -13.60
C ILE A 83 -13.95 11.56 -12.91
N ILE A 84 -13.66 10.25 -13.12
CA ILE A 84 -14.39 9.15 -12.48
C ILE A 84 -14.25 9.25 -10.96
N TYR A 85 -13.05 9.36 -10.44
CA TYR A 85 -12.81 9.46 -9.01
C TYR A 85 -13.42 10.72 -8.39
N ALA A 86 -13.28 11.87 -9.06
CA ALA A 86 -13.89 13.11 -8.62
C ALA A 86 -15.43 13.01 -8.57
N ASN A 87 -16.05 12.41 -9.59
CA ASN A 87 -17.50 12.22 -9.64
C ASN A 87 -18.01 11.26 -8.56
N LEU A 88 -17.32 10.15 -8.33
CA LEU A 88 -17.66 9.20 -7.26
C LEU A 88 -17.54 9.83 -5.87
N SER A 89 -16.66 10.81 -5.71
CA SER A 89 -16.47 11.52 -4.43
C SER A 89 -17.54 12.59 -4.18
N ARG A 90 -18.34 13.01 -5.18
CA ARG A 90 -19.28 14.15 -5.06
C ARG A 90 -20.27 14.03 -3.92
N THR A 91 -20.82 12.84 -3.70
CA THR A 91 -21.81 12.57 -2.66
C THR A 91 -21.21 12.25 -1.31
N GLU A 92 -19.89 12.08 -1.26
CA GLU A 92 -19.15 11.66 -0.07
C GLU A 92 -18.51 12.84 0.69
N TRP A 93 -18.49 14.03 0.10
CA TRP A 93 -18.00 15.22 0.81
C TRP A 93 -18.84 15.51 2.05
N GLY A 94 -18.17 15.81 3.16
CA GLY A 94 -18.78 15.92 4.48
C GLY A 94 -18.56 14.67 5.36
N ARG A 95 -17.98 13.59 4.81
CA ARG A 95 -17.41 12.51 5.63
C ARG A 95 -16.12 12.97 6.29
N ASP A 96 -15.72 12.30 7.37
CA ASP A 96 -14.46 12.63 8.02
C ASP A 96 -13.26 12.33 7.12
N LEU A 97 -13.33 11.25 6.31
CA LEU A 97 -12.26 10.81 5.44
C LEU A 97 -12.78 10.19 4.14
N ILE A 98 -12.23 10.62 3.02
CA ILE A 98 -12.36 9.97 1.71
C ILE A 98 -11.02 9.33 1.35
N VAL A 99 -11.03 8.06 0.93
CA VAL A 99 -9.83 7.32 0.53
C VAL A 99 -9.96 6.87 -0.91
N TRP A 100 -9.00 7.25 -1.73
CA TRP A 100 -8.80 6.74 -3.08
C TRP A 100 -7.70 5.67 -3.08
N PRO A 101 -7.78 4.63 -3.92
CA PRO A 101 -6.84 3.52 -3.91
C PRO A 101 -5.46 3.88 -4.47
N GLU A 102 -4.55 2.90 -4.43
CA GLU A 102 -3.21 2.97 -5.04
C GLU A 102 -3.29 3.43 -6.49
N SER A 103 -2.43 4.39 -6.85
CA SER A 103 -2.35 4.97 -8.20
C SER A 103 -3.73 5.32 -8.79
N SER A 104 -4.63 5.84 -7.96
CA SER A 104 -5.92 6.38 -8.41
C SER A 104 -5.74 7.60 -9.31
N ILE A 105 -4.63 8.28 -9.14
CA ILE A 105 -4.15 9.36 -9.97
C ILE A 105 -2.95 8.84 -10.77
N PRO A 106 -3.08 8.55 -12.08
CA PRO A 106 -2.00 8.00 -12.89
C PRO A 106 -1.12 9.10 -13.53
N LEU A 107 -0.85 10.16 -12.80
CA LEU A 107 -0.07 11.33 -13.19
C LEU A 107 0.79 11.78 -12.01
N PHE A 108 1.95 12.37 -12.27
CA PHE A 108 2.75 12.98 -11.21
C PHE A 108 2.04 14.21 -10.62
N GLN A 109 2.27 14.45 -9.32
CA GLN A 109 1.70 15.61 -8.64
C GLN A 109 2.07 16.93 -9.33
N THR A 110 3.25 17.04 -9.92
CA THR A 110 3.73 18.22 -10.66
C THR A 110 2.94 18.51 -11.92
N ASP A 111 2.34 17.51 -12.53
CA ASP A 111 1.61 17.66 -13.79
C ASP A 111 0.15 18.06 -13.57
N ILE A 112 -0.33 17.91 -12.34
CA ILE A 112 -1.75 18.09 -11.99
C ILE A 112 -1.97 18.96 -10.74
N GLU A 113 -1.02 19.83 -10.40
CA GLU A 113 -1.15 20.76 -9.25
C GLU A 113 -2.52 21.47 -9.20
N PRO A 114 -3.05 22.04 -10.31
CA PRO A 114 -4.36 22.70 -10.27
C PRO A 114 -5.52 21.78 -9.88
N PHE A 115 -5.46 20.50 -10.29
CA PHE A 115 -6.46 19.51 -9.90
C PHE A 115 -6.33 19.14 -8.42
N LEU A 116 -5.12 18.92 -7.93
CA LEU A 116 -4.87 18.62 -6.51
C LEU A 116 -5.32 19.77 -5.62
N ASP A 117 -5.03 21.01 -6.00
CA ASP A 117 -5.46 22.21 -5.27
C ASP A 117 -6.98 22.35 -5.25
N ALA A 118 -7.65 22.13 -6.39
CA ALA A 118 -9.11 22.16 -6.46
C ALA A 118 -9.76 21.11 -5.54
N MET A 119 -9.23 19.87 -5.55
CA MET A 119 -9.71 18.78 -4.69
C MET A 119 -9.43 19.06 -3.22
N LYS A 120 -8.26 19.61 -2.89
CA LYS A 120 -7.89 20.02 -1.53
C LYS A 120 -8.82 21.10 -1.00
N VAL A 121 -9.07 22.15 -1.78
CA VAL A 121 -10.01 23.24 -1.42
C VAL A 121 -11.42 22.68 -1.21
N GLN A 122 -11.87 21.75 -2.06
CA GLN A 122 -13.17 21.11 -1.88
C GLN A 122 -13.23 20.28 -0.59
N ALA A 123 -12.17 19.53 -0.29
CA ALA A 123 -12.04 18.74 0.92
C ALA A 123 -12.08 19.66 2.18
N GLU A 124 -11.30 20.74 2.18
CA GLU A 124 -11.28 21.73 3.28
C GLU A 124 -12.65 22.38 3.49
N LYS A 125 -13.33 22.81 2.44
CA LYS A 125 -14.68 23.43 2.51
C LYS A 125 -15.73 22.48 3.09
N SER A 126 -15.58 21.19 2.86
CA SER A 126 -16.53 20.16 3.35
C SER A 126 -16.12 19.56 4.70
N GLY A 127 -15.03 20.01 5.30
CA GLY A 127 -14.52 19.43 6.54
C GLY A 127 -14.05 17.98 6.38
N THR A 128 -13.57 17.60 5.19
CA THR A 128 -13.20 16.23 4.82
C THR A 128 -11.68 16.10 4.69
N ALA A 129 -11.10 15.07 5.25
CA ALA A 129 -9.76 14.63 4.89
C ALA A 129 -9.80 13.82 3.60
N TRP A 130 -8.83 13.99 2.72
CA TRP A 130 -8.71 13.22 1.47
C TRP A 130 -7.35 12.55 1.37
N VAL A 131 -7.36 11.22 1.25
CA VAL A 131 -6.16 10.39 1.09
C VAL A 131 -6.21 9.74 -0.28
N THR A 132 -5.13 9.86 -1.05
CA THR A 132 -5.05 9.37 -2.43
C THR A 132 -3.72 8.72 -2.75
N GLY A 133 -3.76 7.64 -3.55
CA GLY A 133 -2.57 7.04 -4.14
C GLY A 133 -2.17 7.78 -5.41
N ILE A 134 -0.91 8.21 -5.48
CA ILE A 134 -0.36 9.04 -6.55
C ILE A 134 1.13 8.74 -6.77
N PRO A 135 1.64 8.67 -8.00
CA PRO A 135 3.06 8.73 -8.25
C PRO A 135 3.59 10.13 -7.87
N TYR A 136 4.68 10.14 -7.12
CA TYR A 136 5.28 11.35 -6.60
C TYR A 136 6.69 11.54 -7.11
N TRP A 137 6.96 12.67 -7.73
CA TRP A 137 8.29 13.09 -8.14
C TRP A 137 8.88 14.02 -7.08
N ASP A 138 9.92 13.56 -6.38
CA ASP A 138 10.63 14.38 -5.42
C ASP A 138 11.73 15.19 -6.11
N LEU A 139 11.41 16.42 -6.46
CA LEU A 139 12.32 17.33 -7.15
C LEU A 139 13.56 17.67 -6.29
N LYS A 140 13.39 17.82 -4.97
CA LYS A 140 14.48 18.16 -4.06
C LYS A 140 15.44 16.99 -3.93
N GLU A 141 14.93 15.79 -3.69
CA GLU A 141 15.72 14.59 -3.57
C GLU A 141 16.40 14.25 -4.92
N SER A 142 15.70 14.47 -6.04
CA SER A 142 16.26 14.32 -7.38
C SER A 142 17.47 15.23 -7.64
N GLN A 143 17.46 16.44 -7.12
CA GLN A 143 18.59 17.36 -7.22
C GLN A 143 19.78 16.91 -6.38
N ILE A 144 19.54 16.37 -5.18
CA ILE A 144 20.58 15.86 -4.28
C ILE A 144 21.23 14.62 -4.88
N GLU A 145 20.43 13.68 -5.34
CA GLU A 145 20.88 12.38 -5.87
C GLU A 145 21.39 12.46 -7.32
N GLN A 146 21.21 13.61 -7.99
CA GLN A 146 21.57 13.86 -9.39
C GLN A 146 20.90 12.91 -10.40
N HIS A 147 19.77 12.31 -10.03
CA HIS A 147 18.90 11.52 -10.90
C HIS A 147 17.44 11.62 -10.46
N PRO A 148 16.47 11.38 -11.35
CA PRO A 148 15.06 11.47 -11.00
C PRO A 148 14.68 10.49 -9.88
N MET A 149 14.00 11.00 -8.85
CA MET A 149 13.50 10.22 -7.72
C MET A 149 11.98 10.16 -7.78
N TYR A 150 11.46 9.04 -8.26
CA TYR A 150 10.02 8.78 -8.40
C TYR A 150 9.56 7.78 -7.35
N TYR A 151 8.40 8.03 -6.76
CA TYR A 151 7.84 7.19 -5.71
C TYR A 151 6.41 6.79 -5.99
N ASN A 152 6.07 5.53 -5.78
CA ASN A 152 4.70 5.12 -5.55
C ASN A 152 4.31 5.62 -4.14
N SER A 153 3.27 6.43 -4.02
CA SER A 153 3.02 7.14 -2.77
C SER A 153 1.54 7.25 -2.41
N ILE A 154 1.30 7.56 -1.14
CA ILE A 154 0.00 7.97 -0.62
C ILE A 154 0.16 9.38 -0.05
N MET A 155 -0.74 10.28 -0.45
CA MET A 155 -0.78 11.66 0.00
C MET A 155 -2.05 11.93 0.80
N ALA A 156 -1.93 12.62 1.93
CA ALA A 156 -3.06 13.10 2.72
C ALA A 156 -3.21 14.61 2.54
N LEU A 157 -4.40 15.07 2.17
CA LEU A 157 -4.75 16.43 1.86
C LEU A 157 -6.12 16.78 2.46
N GLY A 158 -6.47 18.07 2.46
CA GLY A 158 -7.78 18.56 2.90
C GLY A 158 -7.81 18.95 4.38
N ASP A 159 -8.98 18.87 4.98
CA ASP A 159 -9.24 19.43 6.30
C ASP A 159 -8.40 18.75 7.40
N GLU A 160 -7.58 19.56 8.10
CA GLU A 160 -6.67 19.13 9.16
C GLU A 160 -5.84 17.88 8.77
N SER A 161 -5.44 17.77 7.49
CA SER A 161 -4.80 16.58 6.97
C SER A 161 -3.54 16.91 6.19
N THR A 162 -2.49 16.15 6.45
CA THR A 162 -1.20 16.30 5.79
C THR A 162 -0.37 15.03 5.88
N GLY A 163 0.52 14.88 4.95
CA GLY A 163 1.52 13.82 4.96
C GLY A 163 1.69 13.17 3.61
N LEU A 164 2.85 12.55 3.46
CA LEU A 164 3.23 11.80 2.28
C LEU A 164 3.91 10.53 2.76
N TYR A 165 3.42 9.40 2.29
CA TYR A 165 4.05 8.10 2.45
C TYR A 165 4.60 7.64 1.12
N LYS A 166 5.88 7.31 1.07
CA LYS A 166 6.59 6.77 -0.08
C LYS A 166 6.77 5.27 0.12
N LYS A 167 6.33 4.45 -0.83
CA LYS A 167 6.40 2.98 -0.77
C LYS A 167 7.81 2.49 -0.47
N GLN A 168 7.95 1.65 0.56
CA GLN A 168 9.26 1.15 1.02
C GLN A 168 9.63 -0.19 0.36
N ARG A 169 8.63 -1.06 0.14
CA ARG A 169 8.82 -2.39 -0.42
C ARG A 169 8.28 -2.44 -1.84
N LEU A 170 9.20 -2.27 -2.78
CA LEU A 170 8.88 -2.30 -4.21
C LEU A 170 8.70 -3.74 -4.70
N VAL A 171 7.81 -3.90 -5.68
CA VAL A 171 7.54 -5.19 -6.33
C VAL A 171 8.66 -5.49 -7.32
N PRO A 172 9.40 -6.61 -7.15
CA PRO A 172 10.39 -7.02 -8.13
C PRO A 172 9.76 -7.21 -9.51
N PHE A 173 10.45 -6.75 -10.55
CA PHE A 173 10.02 -6.77 -11.97
C PHE A 173 8.75 -5.97 -12.30
N GLY A 174 8.09 -5.37 -11.30
CA GLY A 174 6.94 -4.48 -11.53
C GLY A 174 7.27 -3.03 -11.24
N GLU A 175 8.08 -2.77 -10.20
CA GLU A 175 8.44 -1.43 -9.77
C GLU A 175 9.96 -1.19 -9.76
N TYR A 176 10.74 -2.25 -9.81
CA TYR A 176 12.19 -2.18 -9.99
C TYR A 176 12.73 -3.49 -10.59
N ILE A 177 13.87 -3.41 -11.26
CA ILE A 177 14.57 -4.59 -11.77
C ILE A 177 15.61 -5.04 -10.73
N PRO A 178 15.44 -6.23 -10.11
CA PRO A 178 16.46 -6.79 -9.24
C PRO A 178 17.77 -7.02 -10.01
N LEU A 179 18.91 -6.74 -9.37
CA LEU A 179 20.24 -6.94 -9.98
C LEU A 179 20.41 -6.20 -11.32
N SER A 180 19.79 -5.02 -11.46
CA SER A 180 19.79 -4.25 -12.70
C SER A 180 21.20 -4.09 -13.32
N GLY A 181 22.23 -3.87 -12.49
CA GLY A 181 23.60 -3.75 -12.96
C GLY A 181 24.17 -5.02 -13.63
N TRP A 182 23.75 -6.22 -13.22
CA TRP A 182 24.16 -7.47 -13.84
C TRP A 182 23.19 -7.90 -14.95
N LEU A 183 21.89 -7.72 -14.73
CA LEU A 183 20.85 -8.13 -15.66
C LEU A 183 20.86 -7.28 -16.95
N SER A 184 21.25 -6.02 -16.85
CA SER A 184 21.42 -5.11 -17.98
C SER A 184 22.49 -5.55 -18.95
N TRP A 185 23.54 -6.24 -18.46
CA TRP A 185 24.57 -6.82 -19.31
C TRP A 185 24.07 -8.05 -20.06
N VAL A 186 23.15 -8.84 -19.45
CA VAL A 186 22.61 -10.09 -20.05
C VAL A 186 21.39 -9.80 -20.93
N LEU A 187 20.56 -8.84 -20.56
CA LEU A 187 19.30 -8.49 -21.23
C LEU A 187 19.15 -6.98 -21.44
N PRO A 188 19.88 -6.39 -22.41
CA PRO A 188 19.83 -4.94 -22.64
C PRO A 188 18.43 -4.40 -22.99
N ALA A 189 17.56 -5.24 -23.54
CA ALA A 189 16.18 -4.86 -23.87
C ALA A 189 15.33 -4.46 -22.65
N LEU A 190 15.68 -4.96 -21.46
CA LEU A 190 14.96 -4.62 -20.23
C LEU A 190 15.28 -3.20 -19.70
N GLN A 191 16.37 -2.58 -20.16
CA GLN A 191 16.74 -1.23 -19.75
C GLN A 191 15.88 -0.14 -20.38
N ASN A 192 15.34 -0.41 -21.57
CA ASN A 192 14.65 0.56 -22.41
C ASN A 192 13.12 0.48 -22.28
N ASP A 193 12.60 -0.35 -21.38
CA ASP A 193 11.15 -0.42 -21.13
C ASP A 193 10.76 0.69 -20.14
N PRO A 194 10.04 1.75 -20.58
CA PRO A 194 9.62 2.83 -19.72
C PRO A 194 8.71 2.37 -18.57
N SER A 195 8.01 1.24 -18.74
CA SER A 195 7.15 0.65 -17.70
C SER A 195 7.95 0.02 -16.56
N MET A 196 9.23 -0.26 -16.80
CA MET A 196 10.17 -0.85 -15.83
C MET A 196 11.16 0.16 -15.26
N SER A 197 11.08 1.44 -15.63
CA SER A 197 11.92 2.52 -15.08
C SER A 197 11.49 2.81 -13.64
N GLY A 198 12.29 2.29 -12.73
CA GLY A 198 12.00 2.00 -11.38
C GLY A 198 11.54 3.17 -10.52
N PHE A 199 10.51 2.93 -9.77
CA PHE A 199 10.26 3.72 -8.57
C PHE A 199 11.44 3.61 -7.60
N SER A 200 11.71 4.70 -6.91
CA SER A 200 12.66 4.75 -5.81
C SER A 200 12.03 4.20 -4.54
N ARG A 201 12.85 3.65 -3.65
CA ARG A 201 12.37 3.16 -2.35
C ARG A 201 12.23 4.32 -1.38
N GLY A 202 11.08 4.42 -0.73
CA GLY A 202 10.86 5.32 0.37
C GLY A 202 11.74 4.99 1.58
N ALA A 203 12.01 5.99 2.41
CA ALA A 203 12.76 5.84 3.64
C ALA A 203 12.14 4.78 4.55
N ARG A 204 12.99 4.06 5.30
CA ARG A 204 12.53 3.00 6.21
C ARG A 204 11.67 3.53 7.36
N GLU A 205 12.00 4.72 7.83
CA GLU A 205 11.25 5.42 8.87
C GLU A 205 10.57 6.62 8.25
N GLN A 206 9.24 6.61 8.26
CA GLN A 206 8.41 7.70 7.75
C GLN A 206 7.37 8.07 8.81
N LYS A 207 7.03 9.34 8.85
CA LYS A 207 5.96 9.81 9.72
C LYS A 207 4.63 9.26 9.22
N PRO A 208 3.70 8.87 10.13
CA PRO A 208 2.36 8.49 9.74
C PRO A 208 1.64 9.68 9.08
N LEU A 209 0.66 9.39 8.24
CA LEU A 209 -0.21 10.42 7.70
C LEU A 209 -1.03 11.03 8.83
N GLN A 210 -1.10 12.35 8.88
CA GLN A 210 -1.99 13.07 9.78
C GLN A 210 -3.35 13.23 9.10
N VAL A 211 -4.38 12.74 9.76
CA VAL A 211 -5.76 12.87 9.30
C VAL A 211 -6.61 13.32 10.48
N LYS A 212 -6.95 14.61 10.51
CA LYS A 212 -7.59 15.24 11.66
C LYS A 212 -6.76 14.94 12.93
N ASN A 213 -7.39 14.46 13.97
CA ASN A 213 -6.74 14.09 15.24
C ASN A 213 -6.18 12.65 15.25
N HIS A 214 -6.02 12.02 14.08
CA HIS A 214 -5.57 10.64 13.96
C HIS A 214 -4.26 10.54 13.17
N HIS A 215 -3.41 9.59 13.58
CA HIS A 215 -2.23 9.18 12.85
C HIS A 215 -2.53 7.88 12.12
N LEU A 216 -2.47 7.89 10.78
CA LEU A 216 -2.72 6.72 9.96
C LEU A 216 -1.39 6.12 9.50
N GLY A 217 -1.16 4.86 9.84
CA GLY A 217 -0.13 4.06 9.20
C GLY A 217 -0.53 3.78 7.75
N ALA A 218 0.44 3.80 6.84
CA ALA A 218 0.21 3.55 5.43
C ALA A 218 0.99 2.32 4.96
N ALA A 219 0.37 1.55 4.06
CA ALA A 219 1.00 0.45 3.35
C ALA A 219 0.39 0.38 1.94
N ILE A 220 1.22 0.20 0.93
CA ILE A 220 0.79 0.18 -0.46
C ILE A 220 0.89 -1.25 -1.00
N CYS A 221 -0.25 -1.76 -1.51
CA CYS A 221 -0.33 -3.05 -2.17
C CYS A 221 0.16 -4.18 -1.24
N TYR A 222 1.10 -4.98 -1.68
CA TYR A 222 1.56 -6.15 -0.95
C TYR A 222 2.47 -5.82 0.25
N GLU A 223 2.77 -4.55 0.51
CA GLU A 223 3.46 -4.13 1.75
C GLU A 223 2.73 -4.61 3.01
N VAL A 224 1.41 -4.76 2.95
CA VAL A 224 0.60 -5.30 4.04
C VAL A 224 1.02 -6.72 4.46
N ALA A 225 1.66 -7.48 3.57
CA ALA A 225 2.18 -8.81 3.86
C ALA A 225 3.48 -8.81 4.69
N TYR A 226 4.12 -7.63 4.85
CA TYR A 226 5.35 -7.51 5.64
C TYR A 226 5.03 -7.11 7.08
N PRO A 227 5.14 -8.04 8.06
CA PRO A 227 4.83 -7.73 9.47
C PRO A 227 5.67 -6.60 10.06
N SER A 228 6.86 -6.35 9.50
CA SER A 228 7.75 -5.27 9.93
C SER A 228 7.26 -3.86 9.56
N LEU A 229 6.32 -3.75 8.62
CA LEU A 229 5.73 -2.48 8.20
C LEU A 229 4.38 -2.19 8.88
N THR A 230 3.72 -3.25 9.38
CA THR A 230 2.36 -3.17 9.95
C THR A 230 2.33 -3.22 11.47
N ARG A 231 3.49 -3.16 12.12
CA ARG A 231 3.65 -3.14 13.59
C ARG A 231 3.77 -1.73 14.15
#